data_ba17c9175cccec0d735d7a77c463f0f5
#
_entry.id   ba17c9175cccec0d735d7a77c463f0f5
#
_cell.length_a   1.000
_cell.length_b   1.000
_cell.length_c   1.000
_cell.angle_alpha   90.00
_cell.angle_beta   90.00
_cell.angle_gamma   90.00
#
_symmetry.space_group_name_H-M   'P 1'
#
loop_
_entity.id
_entity.type
_entity.pdbx_description
1 polymer ?
#
loop_
_entity_poly.entity_id
_entity_poly.type
_entity_poly.pdbx_seq_one_letter_code
_entity_poly.pdbx_strand_id
1 'polypeptide(L)'
;MNTNADSSDPKLSRRSVVAAGSGLLTAGLAGCLGGGGGAGSGSDGSNTDSNGASGGSESEDGPVVVASFFSFYDFAREVAADTPVTLKNLIPTGLHGHGWEPDASVTRDIIEADAFVHVGKDFQPWADRAIQTLKDDDVDTQLINVREGVELVELAASLDRDEEGVGEGRGKDPHFWLDPRRAKTAVDNITEGLVELAPEHEETLRDNADAYKTDVLDRIDRDYQDIFDRASRKVVQLAAHNAFQYIGVRYGVEMRPLVVNLAASGDVKPSDITEAKRVIEDNDIRYIGAGVFETRRPAKQLIAETPVEAYFPVTPYAGVREDWVENDWGYEEIAYNINMPTFEVVLGNKSPGEVGGDGWADEWRNFE
;
A
#
# COMPACT_ATOMS: atom_id res chain seq x y z
N MET A 1 0.20 -44.01 29.49
CA MET A 1 0.19 -44.52 28.11
C MET A 1 -1.03 -43.96 27.42
N ASN A 2 -0.86 -42.92 26.69
CA ASN A 2 -1.43 -42.60 25.39
C ASN A 2 -1.04 -41.13 25.06
N THR A 3 -0.05 -41.05 24.22
CA THR A 3 0.42 -39.84 23.58
C THR A 3 -0.45 -39.62 22.34
N ASN A 4 -1.23 -38.56 22.30
CA ASN A 4 -1.78 -38.01 21.06
C ASN A 4 -0.90 -36.83 20.67
N ALA A 5 -0.10 -37.01 19.65
CA ALA A 5 0.57 -35.97 18.92
C ALA A 5 -0.46 -35.37 17.97
N ASP A 6 -0.78 -34.10 18.20
CA ASP A 6 -1.54 -33.25 17.29
C ASP A 6 -0.55 -32.71 16.24
N SER A 7 -0.65 -33.24 15.03
CA SER A 7 0.10 -32.79 13.86
C SER A 7 -0.73 -31.70 13.17
N SER A 8 -0.51 -30.46 13.51
CA SER A 8 -0.96 -29.33 12.70
C SER A 8 -0.01 -29.14 11.53
N ASP A 9 -0.42 -29.61 10.35
CA ASP A 9 0.24 -29.29 9.08
C ASP A 9 0.12 -27.78 8.81
N PRO A 10 1.23 -27.07 8.51
CA PRO A 10 1.15 -25.69 8.02
C PRO A 10 0.53 -25.71 6.63
N LYS A 11 -0.61 -25.07 6.47
CA LYS A 11 -1.23 -24.81 5.17
C LYS A 11 -0.28 -23.92 4.35
N LEU A 12 0.37 -24.51 3.36
CA LEU A 12 1.18 -23.80 2.36
C LEU A 12 0.28 -22.78 1.63
N SER A 13 0.69 -21.52 1.62
CA SER A 13 0.10 -20.48 0.78
C SER A 13 0.12 -20.91 -0.69
N ARG A 14 -0.93 -20.58 -1.44
CA ARG A 14 -1.07 -20.89 -2.88
C ARG A 14 0.10 -20.39 -3.72
N ARG A 15 0.86 -19.39 -3.25
CA ARG A 15 2.07 -18.83 -3.88
C ARG A 15 3.25 -19.81 -3.99
N SER A 16 3.29 -20.89 -3.23
CA SER A 16 4.40 -21.86 -3.24
C SER A 16 4.38 -22.90 -4.38
N VAL A 17 3.35 -22.91 -5.23
CA VAL A 17 3.17 -23.96 -6.25
C VAL A 17 3.71 -23.59 -7.64
N VAL A 18 3.99 -22.31 -7.93
CA VAL A 18 4.42 -21.85 -9.28
C VAL A 18 5.93 -21.96 -9.54
N ALA A 19 6.77 -22.17 -8.52
CA ALA A 19 8.23 -22.18 -8.66
C ALA A 19 8.88 -23.53 -9.04
N ALA A 20 8.11 -24.58 -9.37
CA ALA A 20 8.64 -25.93 -9.65
C ALA A 20 8.37 -26.45 -11.08
N GLY A 21 8.68 -25.66 -12.10
CA GLY A 21 8.47 -26.16 -13.46
C GLY A 21 9.18 -25.37 -14.55
N SER A 22 10.50 -25.34 -14.59
CA SER A 22 11.24 -25.12 -15.85
C SER A 22 12.71 -25.47 -15.67
N GLY A 23 13.01 -26.72 -15.88
CA GLY A 23 14.38 -27.21 -16.04
C GLY A 23 14.48 -28.00 -17.34
N LEU A 24 15.50 -27.68 -18.14
CA LEU A 24 16.08 -28.40 -19.24
C LEU A 24 15.40 -28.30 -20.63
N LEU A 25 16.07 -27.60 -21.55
CA LEU A 25 16.72 -28.27 -22.68
C LEU A 25 17.70 -27.33 -23.40
N THR A 26 18.88 -27.86 -23.59
CA THR A 26 20.09 -27.30 -24.18
C THR A 26 20.14 -27.39 -25.70
N ALA A 27 20.93 -26.49 -26.31
CA ALA A 27 21.84 -26.66 -27.44
C ALA A 27 21.32 -26.60 -28.88
N GLY A 28 22.01 -25.78 -29.68
CA GLY A 28 22.08 -25.91 -31.11
C GLY A 28 22.49 -24.63 -31.87
N LEU A 29 23.72 -24.31 -31.86
CA LEU A 29 24.70 -23.80 -32.86
C LEU A 29 24.24 -23.39 -34.26
N ALA A 30 24.83 -22.23 -34.68
CA ALA A 30 25.46 -21.91 -36.00
C ALA A 30 24.50 -21.51 -37.14
N GLY A 31 24.63 -20.34 -37.74
CA GLY A 31 25.73 -19.88 -38.55
C GLY A 31 25.26 -19.23 -39.86
N CYS A 32 25.97 -18.23 -40.31
CA CYS A 32 26.19 -17.74 -41.67
C CYS A 32 25.37 -16.59 -42.28
N LEU A 33 25.96 -15.47 -42.32
CA LEU A 33 26.36 -14.54 -43.39
C LEU A 33 25.77 -14.70 -44.81
N GLY A 34 25.47 -13.52 -45.41
CA GLY A 34 25.43 -13.22 -46.85
C GLY A 34 24.17 -12.45 -47.23
N GLY A 35 24.10 -11.26 -47.63
CA GLY A 35 24.85 -10.49 -48.60
C GLY A 35 24.05 -10.32 -49.89
N GLY A 36 23.70 -9.05 -50.28
CA GLY A 36 23.52 -8.71 -51.66
C GLY A 36 22.15 -8.23 -52.18
N GLY A 37 22.09 -7.02 -52.58
CA GLY A 37 21.19 -6.12 -53.17
C GLY A 37 20.44 -6.50 -54.45
N GLY A 38 19.53 -5.63 -54.89
CA GLY A 38 18.95 -5.62 -56.22
C GLY A 38 17.64 -4.89 -56.33
N ALA A 39 17.64 -3.76 -56.96
CA ALA A 39 16.52 -2.94 -57.34
C ALA A 39 15.66 -3.59 -58.44
N GLY A 40 14.37 -3.22 -58.53
CA GLY A 40 13.56 -3.49 -59.70
C GLY A 40 12.10 -3.07 -59.56
N SER A 41 11.73 -2.06 -60.25
CA SER A 41 10.44 -1.41 -60.43
C SER A 41 9.36 -2.26 -61.14
N GLY A 42 8.06 -1.92 -60.95
CA GLY A 42 7.03 -2.17 -61.92
C GLY A 42 5.62 -2.37 -61.39
N SER A 43 4.85 -1.38 -61.43
CA SER A 43 3.46 -1.02 -61.75
C SER A 43 2.38 -2.11 -61.87
N ASP A 44 1.18 -1.61 -61.52
CA ASP A 44 -0.20 -1.81 -61.93
C ASP A 44 -1.09 -2.70 -61.05
N GLY A 45 -2.00 -2.11 -60.32
CA GLY A 45 -3.33 -1.73 -60.66
C GLY A 45 -4.39 -2.81 -60.43
N SER A 46 -5.18 -2.72 -59.34
CA SER A 46 -6.65 -2.84 -59.47
C SER A 46 -7.35 -2.62 -58.13
N ASN A 47 -8.28 -1.68 -58.14
CA ASN A 47 -9.27 -1.42 -57.13
C ASN A 47 -10.11 -2.68 -56.85
N THR A 48 -10.36 -2.96 -55.59
CA THR A 48 -11.61 -3.60 -55.15
C THR A 48 -12.01 -3.01 -53.81
N ASP A 49 -13.08 -2.24 -53.86
CA ASP A 49 -13.82 -1.79 -52.66
C ASP A 49 -14.26 -3.01 -51.84
N SER A 50 -13.83 -3.06 -50.61
CA SER A 50 -14.49 -3.87 -49.59
C SER A 50 -14.60 -3.03 -48.32
N ASN A 51 -15.85 -2.69 -48.08
CA ASN A 51 -16.37 -2.14 -46.85
C ASN A 51 -15.92 -3.06 -45.68
N GLY A 52 -14.87 -2.68 -45.02
CA GLY A 52 -14.35 -3.38 -43.83
C GLY A 52 -14.81 -2.62 -42.60
N ALA A 53 -15.72 -3.24 -41.87
CA ALA A 53 -16.05 -2.88 -40.50
C ALA A 53 -14.74 -2.62 -39.73
N SER A 54 -14.66 -1.49 -39.06
CA SER A 54 -13.67 -1.24 -38.02
C SER A 54 -13.85 -2.26 -36.91
N GLY A 55 -13.19 -3.41 -37.04
CA GLY A 55 -12.87 -4.27 -35.94
C GLY A 55 -11.72 -3.56 -35.23
N GLY A 56 -11.99 -3.04 -34.05
CA GLY A 56 -10.92 -2.70 -33.11
C GLY A 56 -10.03 -3.95 -32.99
N SER A 57 -8.74 -3.82 -33.22
CA SER A 57 -7.79 -4.83 -32.80
C SER A 57 -7.86 -4.85 -31.29
N GLU A 58 -8.54 -5.83 -30.71
CA GLU A 58 -8.35 -6.20 -29.32
C GLU A 58 -6.83 -6.48 -29.21
N SER A 59 -6.11 -5.64 -28.48
CA SER A 59 -4.74 -5.92 -28.10
C SER A 59 -4.80 -7.18 -27.25
N GLU A 60 -3.94 -8.18 -27.54
CA GLU A 60 -3.79 -9.39 -26.72
C GLU A 60 -3.34 -9.07 -25.28
N ASP A 61 -2.99 -7.82 -24.99
CA ASP A 61 -2.63 -7.30 -23.68
C ASP A 61 -3.90 -6.72 -23.03
N GLY A 62 -4.26 -7.23 -21.85
CA GLY A 62 -5.42 -6.78 -21.07
C GLY A 62 -5.30 -5.32 -20.63
N PRO A 63 -6.36 -4.77 -19.97
CA PRO A 63 -6.39 -3.40 -19.52
C PRO A 63 -5.24 -3.04 -18.60
N VAL A 64 -4.73 -1.81 -18.72
CA VAL A 64 -3.67 -1.25 -17.87
C VAL A 64 -4.29 -0.34 -16.82
N VAL A 65 -4.07 -0.65 -15.55
CA VAL A 65 -4.56 0.11 -14.40
C VAL A 65 -3.38 0.67 -13.61
N VAL A 66 -3.39 1.97 -13.36
CA VAL A 66 -2.35 2.62 -12.54
C VAL A 66 -2.91 3.07 -11.21
N ALA A 67 -2.13 2.98 -10.13
CA ALA A 67 -2.56 3.35 -8.79
C ALA A 67 -1.65 4.43 -8.18
N SER A 68 -2.27 5.44 -7.56
CA SER A 68 -1.60 6.58 -6.94
C SER A 68 -1.02 6.29 -5.56
N PHE A 69 -1.27 5.11 -5.00
CA PHE A 69 -0.87 4.79 -3.64
C PHE A 69 -0.68 3.28 -3.45
N PHE A 70 0.36 2.88 -2.70
CA PHE A 70 0.76 1.48 -2.60
C PHE A 70 -0.34 0.55 -2.08
N SER A 71 -1.04 0.91 -0.99
CA SER A 71 -2.10 0.04 -0.44
C SER A 71 -3.15 -0.32 -1.48
N PHE A 72 -3.54 0.65 -2.31
CA PHE A 72 -4.61 0.44 -3.31
C PHE A 72 -4.10 -0.21 -4.58
N TYR A 73 -2.80 -0.03 -4.89
CA TYR A 73 -2.13 -0.87 -5.88
C TYR A 73 -2.16 -2.34 -5.45
N ASP A 74 -1.82 -2.63 -4.20
CA ASP A 74 -1.80 -3.99 -3.68
C ASP A 74 -3.21 -4.61 -3.63
N PHE A 75 -4.21 -3.87 -3.16
CA PHE A 75 -5.60 -4.34 -3.19
C PHE A 75 -6.08 -4.63 -4.62
N ALA A 76 -5.77 -3.75 -5.58
CA ALA A 76 -6.11 -3.97 -6.97
C ALA A 76 -5.38 -5.19 -7.56
N ARG A 77 -4.11 -5.41 -7.19
CA ARG A 77 -3.31 -6.57 -7.60
C ARG A 77 -3.93 -7.89 -7.12
N GLU A 78 -4.34 -7.94 -5.86
CA GLU A 78 -4.96 -9.12 -5.27
C GLU A 78 -6.35 -9.40 -5.89
N VAL A 79 -7.14 -8.36 -6.14
CA VAL A 79 -8.44 -8.49 -6.82
C VAL A 79 -8.28 -8.93 -8.27
N ALA A 80 -7.29 -8.39 -9.00
CA ALA A 80 -7.05 -8.71 -10.40
C ALA A 80 -6.25 -10.01 -10.63
N ALA A 81 -5.92 -10.76 -9.59
CA ALA A 81 -5.18 -12.01 -9.73
C ALA A 81 -5.90 -12.98 -10.70
N ASP A 82 -5.12 -13.69 -11.53
CA ASP A 82 -5.64 -14.62 -12.54
C ASP A 82 -6.54 -13.98 -13.63
N THR A 83 -6.44 -12.65 -13.82
CA THR A 83 -7.05 -11.91 -14.94
C THR A 83 -5.97 -11.28 -15.84
N PRO A 84 -6.29 -10.83 -17.05
CA PRO A 84 -5.31 -10.15 -17.90
C PRO A 84 -5.04 -8.69 -17.48
N VAL A 85 -5.67 -8.15 -16.45
CA VAL A 85 -5.49 -6.77 -15.98
C VAL A 85 -4.06 -6.56 -15.51
N THR A 86 -3.39 -5.57 -16.07
CA THR A 86 -2.02 -5.18 -15.68
C THR A 86 -2.06 -4.02 -14.70
N LEU A 87 -1.39 -4.17 -13.54
CA LEU A 87 -1.34 -3.16 -12.49
C LEU A 87 0.03 -2.48 -12.43
N LYS A 88 0.04 -1.14 -12.26
CA LYS A 88 1.25 -0.36 -12.05
C LYS A 88 1.11 0.56 -10.83
N ASN A 89 2.03 0.42 -9.87
CA ASN A 89 2.16 1.38 -8.78
C ASN A 89 2.93 2.62 -9.29
N LEU A 90 2.33 3.80 -9.17
CA LEU A 90 2.97 5.05 -9.59
C LEU A 90 3.99 5.59 -8.58
N ILE A 91 3.89 5.17 -7.31
CA ILE A 91 4.84 5.60 -6.28
C ILE A 91 6.13 4.81 -6.40
N PRO A 92 7.28 5.47 -6.61
CA PRO A 92 8.56 4.78 -6.66
C PRO A 92 8.89 4.06 -5.35
N THR A 93 9.57 2.91 -5.47
CA THR A 93 10.09 2.16 -4.32
C THR A 93 10.96 3.06 -3.44
N GLY A 94 10.80 2.96 -2.12
CA GLY A 94 11.52 3.75 -1.12
C GLY A 94 10.92 5.11 -0.81
N LEU A 95 9.81 5.50 -1.47
CA LEU A 95 9.15 6.77 -1.21
C LEU A 95 7.82 6.61 -0.47
N HIS A 96 7.46 7.66 0.26
CA HIS A 96 6.14 7.81 0.87
C HIS A 96 5.20 8.50 -0.13
N GLY A 97 4.06 7.87 -0.43
CA GLY A 97 3.13 8.37 -1.46
C GLY A 97 2.41 9.68 -1.11
N HIS A 98 2.27 10.00 0.18
CA HIS A 98 1.64 11.25 0.62
C HIS A 98 2.69 12.38 0.69
N GLY A 99 2.45 13.46 -0.04
CA GLY A 99 3.39 14.59 -0.13
C GLY A 99 4.50 14.42 -1.18
N TRP A 100 4.51 13.31 -1.92
CA TRP A 100 5.36 13.16 -3.09
C TRP A 100 4.82 13.98 -4.27
N GLU A 101 5.73 14.60 -5.02
CA GLU A 101 5.39 15.33 -6.25
C GLU A 101 6.06 14.62 -7.44
N PRO A 102 5.27 14.04 -8.37
CA PRO A 102 5.79 13.35 -9.53
C PRO A 102 6.31 14.31 -10.60
N ASP A 103 7.14 13.78 -11.47
CA ASP A 103 7.47 14.43 -12.73
C ASP A 103 6.35 14.22 -13.79
N ALA A 104 6.52 14.86 -14.97
CA ALA A 104 5.51 14.82 -16.04
C ALA A 104 5.31 13.41 -16.65
N SER A 105 6.20 12.44 -16.40
CA SER A 105 6.03 11.08 -16.92
C SER A 105 4.87 10.36 -16.25
N VAL A 106 4.66 10.62 -14.96
CA VAL A 106 3.54 10.01 -14.20
C VAL A 106 2.18 10.49 -14.73
N THR A 107 2.05 11.78 -15.08
CA THR A 107 0.82 12.25 -15.73
C THR A 107 0.57 11.56 -17.07
N ARG A 108 1.65 11.30 -17.83
CA ARG A 108 1.54 10.55 -19.09
C ARG A 108 1.11 9.11 -18.83
N ASP A 109 1.71 8.43 -17.85
CA ASP A 109 1.31 7.07 -17.47
C ASP A 109 -0.19 6.98 -17.12
N ILE A 110 -0.75 8.03 -16.48
CA ILE A 110 -2.18 8.10 -16.16
C ILE A 110 -3.03 8.33 -17.41
N ILE A 111 -2.59 9.18 -18.34
CA ILE A 111 -3.29 9.46 -19.61
C ILE A 111 -3.32 8.21 -20.51
N GLU A 112 -2.25 7.41 -20.50
CA GLU A 112 -2.12 6.21 -21.33
C GLU A 112 -2.76 4.95 -20.70
N ALA A 113 -3.20 5.03 -19.44
CA ALA A 113 -3.86 3.94 -18.74
C ALA A 113 -5.35 3.87 -19.02
N ASP A 114 -5.93 2.68 -18.96
CA ASP A 114 -7.37 2.45 -19.06
C ASP A 114 -8.11 2.87 -17.80
N ALA A 115 -7.47 2.73 -16.62
CA ALA A 115 -8.04 3.21 -15.36
C ALA A 115 -6.98 3.78 -14.39
N PHE A 116 -7.43 4.74 -13.57
CA PHE A 116 -6.62 5.37 -12.53
C PHE A 116 -7.28 5.20 -11.15
N VAL A 117 -6.63 4.41 -10.28
CA VAL A 117 -7.03 4.20 -8.89
C VAL A 117 -6.43 5.31 -8.02
N HIS A 118 -7.30 6.10 -7.37
CA HIS A 118 -6.88 7.25 -6.58
C HIS A 118 -7.62 7.33 -5.22
N VAL A 119 -7.01 8.02 -4.25
CA VAL A 119 -7.50 8.07 -2.85
C VAL A 119 -8.64 9.07 -2.65
N GLY A 120 -9.10 9.70 -3.72
CA GLY A 120 -10.11 10.75 -3.66
C GLY A 120 -9.50 12.14 -3.50
N LYS A 121 -10.36 13.14 -3.64
CA LYS A 121 -10.00 14.56 -3.67
C LYS A 121 -9.31 15.03 -2.39
N ASP A 122 -8.41 15.98 -2.51
CA ASP A 122 -7.67 16.67 -1.45
C ASP A 122 -6.63 15.81 -0.69
N PHE A 123 -6.42 14.53 -1.08
CA PHE A 123 -5.41 13.68 -0.44
C PHE A 123 -4.03 13.83 -1.10
N GLN A 124 -3.98 13.75 -2.43
CA GLN A 124 -2.77 13.89 -3.22
C GLN A 124 -2.95 15.03 -4.23
N PRO A 125 -2.44 16.25 -3.95
CA PRO A 125 -2.64 17.40 -4.85
C PRO A 125 -2.20 17.15 -6.30
N TRP A 126 -1.16 16.33 -6.50
CA TRP A 126 -0.72 15.96 -7.84
C TRP A 126 -1.73 15.05 -8.57
N ALA A 127 -2.37 14.11 -7.86
CA ALA A 127 -3.41 13.25 -8.43
C ALA A 127 -4.64 14.08 -8.79
N ASP A 128 -5.04 15.04 -7.94
CA ASP A 128 -6.13 15.98 -8.25
C ASP A 128 -5.84 16.80 -9.51
N ARG A 129 -4.59 17.26 -9.70
CA ARG A 129 -4.17 17.97 -10.92
C ARG A 129 -4.20 17.05 -12.15
N ALA A 130 -3.74 15.78 -12.02
CA ALA A 130 -3.82 14.81 -13.11
C ALA A 130 -5.27 14.53 -13.51
N ILE A 131 -6.17 14.30 -12.56
CA ILE A 131 -7.61 14.13 -12.80
C ILE A 131 -8.22 15.36 -13.47
N GLN A 132 -7.80 16.57 -13.10
CA GLN A 132 -8.26 17.78 -13.78
C GLN A 132 -7.77 17.84 -15.23
N THR A 133 -6.53 17.44 -15.50
CA THR A 133 -5.97 17.36 -16.86
C THR A 133 -6.77 16.36 -17.71
N LEU A 134 -7.07 15.15 -17.19
CA LEU A 134 -7.90 14.18 -17.91
C LEU A 134 -9.25 14.77 -18.31
N LYS A 135 -9.88 15.53 -17.43
CA LYS A 135 -11.19 16.19 -17.71
C LYS A 135 -11.08 17.32 -18.70
N ASP A 136 -10.05 18.14 -18.62
CA ASP A 136 -9.86 19.30 -19.49
C ASP A 136 -9.50 18.86 -20.93
N ASP A 137 -8.78 17.76 -21.08
CA ASP A 137 -8.35 17.20 -22.36
C ASP A 137 -9.30 16.12 -22.91
N ASP A 138 -10.45 15.86 -22.23
CA ASP A 138 -11.47 14.85 -22.62
C ASP A 138 -10.87 13.45 -22.83
N VAL A 139 -9.98 13.05 -21.90
CA VAL A 139 -9.31 11.73 -21.91
C VAL A 139 -10.20 10.70 -21.22
N ASP A 140 -10.39 9.53 -21.85
CA ASP A 140 -11.31 8.47 -21.42
C ASP A 140 -10.66 7.46 -20.44
N THR A 141 -9.83 7.94 -19.51
CA THR A 141 -9.29 7.12 -18.42
C THR A 141 -10.34 6.98 -17.33
N GLN A 142 -10.74 5.76 -16.99
CA GLN A 142 -11.69 5.50 -15.91
C GLN A 142 -11.11 5.91 -14.55
N LEU A 143 -11.88 6.64 -13.74
CA LEU A 143 -11.44 7.07 -12.41
C LEU A 143 -12.05 6.17 -11.33
N ILE A 144 -11.22 5.45 -10.59
CA ILE A 144 -11.62 4.58 -9.47
C ILE A 144 -11.27 5.28 -8.16
N ASN A 145 -12.29 5.86 -7.50
CA ASN A 145 -12.15 6.53 -6.22
C ASN A 145 -12.32 5.55 -5.07
N VAL A 146 -11.22 5.09 -4.47
CA VAL A 146 -11.22 4.08 -3.40
C VAL A 146 -11.88 4.54 -2.10
N ARG A 147 -12.04 5.86 -1.90
CA ARG A 147 -12.63 6.45 -0.69
C ARG A 147 -14.15 6.64 -0.77
N GLU A 148 -14.76 6.36 -1.89
CA GLU A 148 -16.20 6.55 -2.04
C GLU A 148 -16.98 5.71 -1.03
N GLY A 149 -17.96 6.32 -0.34
CA GLY A 149 -18.75 5.65 0.69
C GLY A 149 -18.03 5.35 2.01
N VAL A 150 -16.74 5.66 2.15
CA VAL A 150 -16.01 5.47 3.41
C VAL A 150 -16.37 6.55 4.41
N GLU A 151 -16.81 6.14 5.60
CA GLU A 151 -17.01 7.05 6.73
C GLU A 151 -15.66 7.44 7.35
N LEU A 152 -15.23 8.70 7.12
CA LEU A 152 -13.99 9.24 7.67
C LEU A 152 -14.18 9.73 9.10
N VAL A 153 -13.17 9.51 9.95
CA VAL A 153 -13.15 10.05 11.32
C VAL A 153 -12.67 11.50 11.34
N GLU A 154 -13.19 12.27 12.30
CA GLU A 154 -12.71 13.63 12.56
C GLU A 154 -11.27 13.62 13.06
N LEU A 155 -10.47 14.59 12.66
CA LEU A 155 -9.13 14.78 13.24
C LEU A 155 -9.25 14.99 14.75
N ALA A 156 -8.33 14.40 15.52
CA ALA A 156 -8.28 14.56 16.96
C ALA A 156 -8.16 16.03 17.36
N ALA A 157 -8.73 16.40 18.53
CA ALA A 157 -8.83 17.80 18.96
C ALA A 157 -7.48 18.51 19.16
N SER A 158 -6.40 17.73 19.32
CA SER A 158 -5.02 18.23 19.45
C SER A 158 -4.38 18.66 18.13
N LEU A 159 -5.04 18.43 16.99
CA LEU A 159 -4.54 18.79 15.66
C LEU A 159 -5.05 20.17 15.27
N ASP A 160 -4.18 20.96 14.63
CA ASP A 160 -4.59 22.20 14.00
C ASP A 160 -5.44 21.86 12.77
N ARG A 161 -6.72 22.27 12.80
CA ARG A 161 -7.75 21.75 11.88
C ARG A 161 -8.02 22.66 10.69
N ASP A 162 -7.53 23.88 10.73
CA ASP A 162 -7.94 24.91 9.77
C ASP A 162 -7.36 24.66 8.36
N GLU A 163 -6.26 23.90 8.26
CA GLU A 163 -5.56 23.66 6.99
C GLU A 163 -5.36 22.15 6.67
N GLU A 164 -5.67 21.24 7.61
CA GLU A 164 -5.38 19.82 7.52
C GLU A 164 -6.62 18.98 7.25
N GLY A 165 -6.43 17.79 6.63
CA GLY A 165 -7.48 16.82 6.37
C GLY A 165 -8.08 16.89 4.98
N VAL A 166 -9.09 16.06 4.74
CA VAL A 166 -9.78 15.88 3.46
C VAL A 166 -11.30 16.03 3.60
N GLY A 167 -11.97 16.32 2.49
CA GLY A 167 -13.43 16.42 2.42
C GLY A 167 -13.96 17.86 2.58
N GLU A 168 -15.28 17.99 2.65
CA GLU A 168 -15.95 19.31 2.79
C GLU A 168 -15.55 19.96 4.12
N GLY A 169 -14.90 21.11 4.03
CA GLY A 169 -14.43 21.88 5.18
C GLY A 169 -13.17 21.33 5.84
N ARG A 170 -12.54 20.29 5.27
CA ARG A 170 -11.36 19.59 5.82
C ARG A 170 -11.61 19.07 7.25
N GLY A 171 -10.58 18.72 8.01
CA GLY A 171 -10.72 18.28 9.41
C GLY A 171 -11.01 16.81 9.58
N LYS A 172 -10.95 15.98 8.52
CA LYS A 172 -11.08 14.53 8.56
C LYS A 172 -9.78 13.85 8.21
N ASP A 173 -9.48 12.75 8.93
CA ASP A 173 -8.30 11.93 8.70
C ASP A 173 -8.47 11.10 7.43
N PRO A 174 -7.54 11.20 6.45
CA PRO A 174 -7.62 10.44 5.21
C PRO A 174 -7.16 8.99 5.32
N HIS A 175 -6.46 8.57 6.39
CA HIS A 175 -5.77 7.27 6.50
C HIS A 175 -6.70 6.10 6.84
N PHE A 176 -7.87 6.04 6.23
CA PHE A 176 -8.95 5.10 6.54
C PHE A 176 -8.58 3.62 6.32
N TRP A 177 -7.66 3.33 5.41
CA TRP A 177 -7.22 1.97 5.07
C TRP A 177 -6.43 1.27 6.17
N LEU A 178 -6.01 2.01 7.22
CA LEU A 178 -5.42 1.42 8.42
C LEU A 178 -6.46 0.72 9.30
N ASP A 179 -7.74 0.99 9.12
CA ASP A 179 -8.82 0.18 9.67
C ASP A 179 -9.21 -0.90 8.65
N PRO A 180 -8.93 -2.19 8.90
CA PRO A 180 -9.22 -3.26 7.93
C PRO A 180 -10.69 -3.33 7.50
N ARG A 181 -11.62 -2.87 8.36
CA ARG A 181 -13.05 -2.84 8.01
C ARG A 181 -13.35 -1.76 6.97
N ARG A 182 -12.68 -0.61 7.07
CA ARG A 182 -12.81 0.47 6.08
C ARG A 182 -12.05 0.16 4.80
N ALA A 183 -10.93 -0.58 4.92
CA ALA A 183 -10.19 -1.08 3.77
C ALA A 183 -11.04 -1.96 2.85
N LYS A 184 -12.01 -2.73 3.40
CA LYS A 184 -12.96 -3.51 2.59
C LYS A 184 -13.77 -2.66 1.63
N THR A 185 -14.19 -1.46 2.05
CA THR A 185 -14.91 -0.53 1.15
C THR A 185 -14.02 -0.11 -0.03
N ALA A 186 -12.72 0.10 0.22
CA ALA A 186 -11.78 0.39 -0.89
C ALA A 186 -11.63 -0.81 -1.84
N VAL A 187 -11.58 -2.04 -1.31
CA VAL A 187 -11.57 -3.27 -2.11
C VAL A 187 -12.83 -3.37 -2.94
N ASP A 188 -14.01 -3.09 -2.37
CA ASP A 188 -15.28 -3.10 -3.10
C ASP A 188 -15.27 -2.06 -4.24
N ASN A 189 -14.84 -0.82 -3.98
CA ASN A 189 -14.77 0.24 -5.01
C ASN A 189 -13.78 -0.13 -6.14
N ILE A 190 -12.64 -0.72 -5.81
CA ILE A 190 -11.68 -1.23 -6.79
C ILE A 190 -12.32 -2.35 -7.63
N THR A 191 -12.99 -3.29 -6.97
CA THR A 191 -13.64 -4.42 -7.65
C THR A 191 -14.68 -3.96 -8.65
N GLU A 192 -15.57 -3.03 -8.27
CA GLU A 192 -16.56 -2.49 -9.20
C GLU A 192 -15.90 -1.80 -10.40
N GLY A 193 -14.85 -1.00 -10.17
CA GLY A 193 -14.13 -0.37 -11.27
C GLY A 193 -13.42 -1.38 -12.18
N LEU A 194 -12.85 -2.44 -11.65
CA LEU A 194 -12.22 -3.50 -12.46
C LEU A 194 -13.25 -4.35 -13.21
N VAL A 195 -14.44 -4.58 -12.64
CA VAL A 195 -15.55 -5.27 -13.33
C VAL A 195 -16.08 -4.43 -14.49
N GLU A 196 -16.21 -3.11 -14.33
CA GLU A 196 -16.57 -2.22 -15.44
C GLU A 196 -15.53 -2.26 -16.58
N LEU A 197 -14.24 -2.39 -16.23
CA LEU A 197 -13.13 -2.40 -17.18
C LEU A 197 -12.96 -3.76 -17.89
N ALA A 198 -13.20 -4.87 -17.18
CA ALA A 198 -13.02 -6.24 -17.67
C ALA A 198 -14.22 -7.13 -17.28
N PRO A 199 -15.42 -6.88 -17.84
CA PRO A 199 -16.66 -7.53 -17.42
C PRO A 199 -16.67 -9.05 -17.70
N GLU A 200 -15.87 -9.54 -18.64
CA GLU A 200 -15.71 -10.97 -18.90
C GLU A 200 -15.00 -11.72 -17.77
N HIS A 201 -14.33 -10.99 -16.84
CA HIS A 201 -13.65 -11.52 -15.67
C HIS A 201 -14.39 -11.23 -14.35
N GLU A 202 -15.66 -10.77 -14.40
CA GLU A 202 -16.43 -10.36 -13.22
C GLU A 202 -16.46 -11.42 -12.11
N GLU A 203 -16.69 -12.69 -12.43
CA GLU A 203 -16.72 -13.77 -11.45
C GLU A 203 -15.39 -13.90 -10.72
N THR A 204 -14.26 -13.93 -11.45
CA THR A 204 -12.91 -14.02 -10.87
C THR A 204 -12.58 -12.82 -10.00
N LEU A 205 -12.88 -11.59 -10.47
CA LEU A 205 -12.63 -10.36 -9.74
C LEU A 205 -13.41 -10.32 -8.42
N ARG A 206 -14.69 -10.70 -8.44
CA ARG A 206 -15.53 -10.73 -7.22
C ARG A 206 -15.11 -11.82 -6.24
N ASP A 207 -14.80 -13.02 -6.74
CA ASP A 207 -14.32 -14.13 -5.90
C ASP A 207 -13.00 -13.79 -5.21
N ASN A 208 -12.05 -13.17 -5.94
CA ASN A 208 -10.78 -12.70 -5.37
C ASN A 208 -11.00 -11.61 -4.31
N ALA A 209 -11.86 -10.64 -4.59
CA ALA A 209 -12.21 -9.58 -3.64
C ALA A 209 -12.84 -10.13 -2.36
N ASP A 210 -13.78 -11.08 -2.48
CA ASP A 210 -14.41 -11.71 -1.32
C ASP A 210 -13.42 -12.54 -0.52
N ALA A 211 -12.54 -13.29 -1.18
CA ALA A 211 -11.46 -14.02 -0.54
C ALA A 211 -10.49 -13.07 0.19
N TYR A 212 -10.05 -11.98 -0.44
CA TYR A 212 -9.16 -11.00 0.18
C TYR A 212 -9.79 -10.34 1.41
N LYS A 213 -11.08 -9.95 1.32
CA LYS A 213 -11.81 -9.36 2.45
C LYS A 213 -11.96 -10.32 3.63
N THR A 214 -12.21 -11.63 3.38
CA THR A 214 -12.48 -12.61 4.43
C THR A 214 -11.22 -13.29 4.96
N ASP A 215 -10.30 -13.66 4.09
CA ASP A 215 -9.12 -14.44 4.46
C ASP A 215 -7.93 -13.56 4.86
N VAL A 216 -7.89 -12.30 4.39
CA VAL A 216 -6.81 -11.36 4.70
C VAL A 216 -7.30 -10.27 5.67
N LEU A 217 -8.21 -9.38 5.22
CA LEU A 217 -8.58 -8.20 6.02
C LEU A 217 -9.29 -8.56 7.33
N ASP A 218 -10.20 -9.55 7.34
CA ASP A 218 -10.83 -10.01 8.58
C ASP A 218 -9.84 -10.72 9.52
N ARG A 219 -8.84 -11.40 8.98
CA ARG A 219 -7.78 -12.01 9.79
C ARG A 219 -6.92 -10.92 10.43
N ILE A 220 -6.46 -9.94 9.66
CA ILE A 220 -5.71 -8.78 10.16
C ILE A 220 -6.51 -8.05 11.26
N ASP A 221 -7.81 -7.80 11.05
CA ASP A 221 -8.67 -7.14 12.05
C ASP A 221 -8.74 -7.94 13.36
N ARG A 222 -8.93 -9.27 13.28
CA ARG A 222 -8.94 -10.13 14.47
C ARG A 222 -7.60 -10.15 15.20
N ASP A 223 -6.50 -10.28 14.46
CA ASP A 223 -5.17 -10.37 15.05
C ASP A 223 -4.75 -9.04 15.69
N TYR A 224 -5.08 -7.90 15.07
CA TYR A 224 -4.96 -6.60 15.72
C TYR A 224 -5.84 -6.50 16.97
N GLN A 225 -7.11 -6.91 16.90
CA GLN A 225 -8.00 -6.88 18.08
C GLN A 225 -7.39 -7.68 19.24
N ASP A 226 -6.86 -8.87 18.97
CA ASP A 226 -6.21 -9.72 19.97
C ASP A 226 -4.95 -9.06 20.57
N ILE A 227 -4.15 -8.37 19.76
CA ILE A 227 -2.96 -7.62 20.21
C ILE A 227 -3.40 -6.47 21.13
N PHE A 228 -4.36 -5.67 20.70
CA PHE A 228 -4.81 -4.49 21.43
C PHE A 228 -5.63 -4.79 22.68
N ASP A 229 -6.39 -5.90 22.69
CA ASP A 229 -7.14 -6.37 23.88
C ASP A 229 -6.19 -6.78 25.01
N ARG A 230 -5.03 -7.36 24.68
CA ARG A 230 -3.97 -7.74 25.63
C ARG A 230 -3.11 -6.56 26.08
N ALA A 231 -3.29 -5.39 25.49
CA ALA A 231 -2.43 -4.23 25.72
C ALA A 231 -2.39 -3.83 27.20
N SER A 232 -1.20 -3.86 27.79
CA SER A 232 -0.94 -3.34 29.13
C SER A 232 -0.84 -1.81 29.15
N ARG A 233 -0.58 -1.19 28.00
CA ARG A 233 -0.51 0.27 27.79
C ARG A 233 -1.68 0.73 26.95
N LYS A 234 -2.20 1.93 27.24
CA LYS A 234 -3.30 2.55 26.47
C LYS A 234 -2.88 3.80 25.71
N VAL A 235 -1.61 4.15 25.77
CA VAL A 235 -0.99 5.26 25.03
C VAL A 235 0.24 4.75 24.32
N VAL A 236 0.34 5.00 23.03
CA VAL A 236 1.49 4.70 22.17
C VAL A 236 2.07 6.00 21.64
N GLN A 237 3.36 6.24 21.90
CA GLN A 237 4.10 7.34 21.27
C GLN A 237 4.71 6.86 19.96
N LEU A 238 4.51 7.62 18.90
CA LEU A 238 5.07 7.38 17.57
C LEU A 238 6.01 8.54 17.20
N ALA A 239 7.22 8.22 16.78
CA ALA A 239 8.11 9.16 16.09
C ALA A 239 7.80 9.13 14.58
N ALA A 240 6.57 9.49 14.24
CA ALA A 240 5.99 9.48 12.91
C ALA A 240 4.96 10.60 12.77
N HIS A 241 4.53 10.87 11.53
CA HIS A 241 3.42 11.77 11.27
C HIS A 241 2.07 11.17 11.73
N ASN A 242 1.03 11.98 11.75
CA ASN A 242 -0.30 11.56 12.18
C ASN A 242 -1.00 10.74 11.10
N ALA A 243 -0.81 9.42 11.13
CA ALA A 243 -1.47 8.49 10.22
C ALA A 243 -2.25 7.37 10.95
N PHE A 244 -1.97 7.13 12.23
CA PHE A 244 -2.43 5.93 12.93
C PHE A 244 -3.70 6.14 13.77
N GLN A 245 -4.41 7.25 13.57
CA GLN A 245 -5.62 7.57 14.35
C GLN A 245 -6.70 6.48 14.19
N TYR A 246 -6.87 5.91 12.98
CA TYR A 246 -7.84 4.84 12.74
C TYR A 246 -7.56 3.57 13.56
N ILE A 247 -6.28 3.18 13.70
CA ILE A 247 -5.86 2.09 14.59
C ILE A 247 -6.29 2.41 16.04
N GLY A 248 -5.99 3.62 16.50
CA GLY A 248 -6.36 4.05 17.85
C GLY A 248 -7.87 4.02 18.09
N VAL A 249 -8.65 4.58 17.17
CA VAL A 249 -10.12 4.60 17.24
C VAL A 249 -10.72 3.20 17.17
N ARG A 250 -10.17 2.36 16.28
CA ARG A 250 -10.68 0.99 16.06
C ARG A 250 -10.45 0.08 17.25
N TYR A 251 -9.27 0.16 17.89
CA TYR A 251 -8.85 -0.79 18.93
C TYR A 251 -8.73 -0.18 20.34
N GLY A 252 -9.16 1.06 20.53
CA GLY A 252 -9.29 1.69 21.85
C GLY A 252 -7.97 2.01 22.54
N VAL A 253 -6.95 2.48 21.77
CA VAL A 253 -5.65 2.94 22.27
C VAL A 253 -5.37 4.33 21.73
N GLU A 254 -4.78 5.19 22.54
CA GLU A 254 -4.40 6.54 22.11
C GLU A 254 -3.08 6.52 21.33
N MET A 255 -3.16 6.84 20.03
CA MET A 255 -1.99 7.00 19.16
C MET A 255 -1.50 8.44 19.20
N ARG A 256 -0.28 8.67 19.69
CA ARG A 256 0.35 9.98 19.82
C ARG A 256 1.41 10.14 18.73
N PRO A 257 1.11 10.80 17.60
CA PRO A 257 2.11 11.13 16.60
C PRO A 257 3.07 12.19 17.14
N LEU A 258 4.31 12.15 16.71
CA LEU A 258 5.28 13.20 17.01
C LEU A 258 5.03 14.43 16.13
N VAL A 259 4.73 14.20 14.86
CA VAL A 259 4.36 15.25 13.90
C VAL A 259 2.84 15.26 13.77
N VAL A 260 2.25 16.37 14.14
CA VAL A 260 0.78 16.56 14.11
C VAL A 260 0.25 16.60 12.68
N ASN A 261 1.07 17.04 11.73
CA ASN A 261 0.76 17.12 10.31
C ASN A 261 0.42 15.71 9.75
N LEU A 262 -0.53 15.64 8.82
CA LEU A 262 -0.95 14.41 8.13
C LEU A 262 0.02 13.94 7.04
N ALA A 263 0.98 14.77 6.65
CA ALA A 263 1.99 14.42 5.66
C ALA A 263 3.34 14.09 6.32
N ALA A 264 4.01 13.04 5.84
CA ALA A 264 5.33 12.62 6.33
C ALA A 264 6.43 13.69 6.16
N SER A 265 6.18 14.72 5.36
CA SER A 265 7.10 15.85 5.12
C SER A 265 7.03 16.95 6.18
N GLY A 266 6.16 16.81 7.18
CA GLY A 266 6.03 17.78 8.26
C GLY A 266 7.31 17.90 9.09
N ASP A 267 7.76 19.15 9.34
CA ASP A 267 8.92 19.42 10.20
C ASP A 267 8.57 19.22 11.67
N VAL A 268 9.44 18.51 12.40
CA VAL A 268 9.33 18.35 13.85
C VAL A 268 9.73 19.66 14.53
N LYS A 269 8.79 20.25 15.27
CA LYS A 269 9.03 21.48 16.05
C LYS A 269 9.58 21.14 17.44
N PRO A 270 10.33 22.04 18.09
CA PRO A 270 10.77 21.82 19.47
C PRO A 270 9.62 21.58 20.47
N SER A 271 8.44 22.16 20.22
CA SER A 271 7.22 21.92 20.99
C SER A 271 6.78 20.47 20.93
N ASP A 272 6.89 19.83 19.76
CA ASP A 272 6.45 18.45 19.54
C ASP A 272 7.33 17.48 20.32
N ILE A 273 8.65 17.69 20.32
CA ILE A 273 9.59 16.96 21.16
C ILE A 273 9.27 17.14 22.66
N THR A 274 8.96 18.36 23.08
CA THR A 274 8.64 18.64 24.49
C THR A 274 7.35 17.93 24.91
N GLU A 275 6.33 17.94 24.09
CA GLU A 275 5.08 17.22 24.35
C GLU A 275 5.28 15.70 24.35
N ALA A 276 6.02 15.17 23.37
CA ALA A 276 6.34 13.74 23.32
C ALA A 276 7.10 13.27 24.57
N LYS A 277 8.07 14.06 25.07
CA LYS A 277 8.80 13.77 26.33
C LYS A 277 7.82 13.67 27.50
N ARG A 278 6.90 14.63 27.63
CA ARG A 278 5.87 14.61 28.67
C ARG A 278 4.99 13.36 28.57
N VAL A 279 4.51 13.02 27.37
CA VAL A 279 3.71 11.80 27.14
C VAL A 279 4.48 10.54 27.52
N ILE A 280 5.75 10.45 27.16
CA ILE A 280 6.64 9.33 27.46
C ILE A 280 6.81 9.17 28.98
N GLU A 281 7.10 10.25 29.70
CA GLU A 281 7.31 10.26 31.15
C GLU A 281 6.00 9.96 31.91
N ASP A 282 4.90 10.60 31.56
CA ASP A 282 3.60 10.44 32.21
C ASP A 282 3.03 9.01 32.05
N ASN A 283 3.40 8.29 30.98
CA ASN A 283 2.90 6.95 30.68
C ASN A 283 3.95 5.84 30.81
N ASP A 284 5.13 6.15 31.33
CA ASP A 284 6.26 5.20 31.52
C ASP A 284 6.60 4.42 30.24
N ILE A 285 6.64 5.11 29.08
CA ILE A 285 6.86 4.51 27.76
C ILE A 285 8.34 4.19 27.59
N ARG A 286 8.66 2.93 27.28
CA ARG A 286 10.02 2.43 27.04
C ARG A 286 10.32 2.17 25.57
N TYR A 287 9.32 1.94 24.77
CA TYR A 287 9.45 1.61 23.36
C TYR A 287 8.47 2.45 22.54
N ILE A 288 8.94 2.95 21.39
CA ILE A 288 8.15 3.81 20.49
C ILE A 288 8.15 3.24 19.07
N GLY A 289 7.12 3.54 18.29
CA GLY A 289 7.12 3.31 16.86
C GLY A 289 7.83 4.44 16.13
N ALA A 290 8.48 4.16 14.99
CA ALA A 290 9.04 5.18 14.10
C ALA A 290 8.67 4.87 12.65
N GLY A 291 8.25 5.89 11.90
CA GLY A 291 7.78 5.74 10.51
C GLY A 291 8.89 5.22 9.58
N VAL A 292 8.62 4.17 8.78
CA VAL A 292 9.64 3.51 7.92
C VAL A 292 10.24 4.48 6.90
N PHE A 293 9.42 5.34 6.32
CA PHE A 293 9.83 6.29 5.26
C PHE A 293 10.15 7.69 5.80
N GLU A 294 10.29 7.83 7.12
CA GLU A 294 10.55 9.11 7.78
C GLU A 294 11.96 9.18 8.36
N THR A 295 12.42 10.39 8.68
CA THR A 295 13.73 10.57 9.30
C THR A 295 13.79 9.97 10.70
N ARG A 296 14.86 9.25 11.04
CA ARG A 296 15.09 8.66 12.37
C ARG A 296 15.59 9.65 13.41
N ARG A 297 15.92 10.86 13.00
CA ARG A 297 16.49 11.88 13.89
C ARG A 297 15.63 12.17 15.12
N PRO A 298 14.30 12.35 15.00
CA PRO A 298 13.44 12.57 16.16
C PRO A 298 13.39 11.36 17.12
N ALA A 299 13.30 10.14 16.60
CA ALA A 299 13.34 8.94 17.43
C ALA A 299 14.64 8.81 18.21
N LYS A 300 15.79 9.04 17.55
CA LYS A 300 17.13 9.07 18.19
C LYS A 300 17.22 10.16 19.26
N GLN A 301 16.60 11.33 19.07
CA GLN A 301 16.53 12.38 20.05
C GLN A 301 15.70 11.98 21.28
N LEU A 302 14.53 11.35 21.08
CA LEU A 302 13.71 10.87 22.19
C LEU A 302 14.44 9.82 23.02
N ILE A 303 15.17 8.88 22.41
CA ILE A 303 16.04 7.93 23.15
C ILE A 303 17.10 8.66 23.98
N ALA A 304 17.74 9.70 23.44
CA ALA A 304 18.80 10.41 24.14
C ALA A 304 18.28 11.26 25.33
N GLU A 305 17.01 11.69 25.31
CA GLU A 305 16.48 12.68 26.25
C GLU A 305 15.36 12.15 27.16
N THR A 306 14.98 10.86 27.03
CA THR A 306 13.86 10.23 27.77
C THR A 306 14.22 8.81 28.19
N PRO A 307 13.36 8.12 28.99
CA PRO A 307 13.53 6.71 29.32
C PRO A 307 13.33 5.72 28.17
N VAL A 308 13.06 6.18 26.95
CA VAL A 308 12.89 5.30 25.77
C VAL A 308 14.19 4.55 25.47
N GLU A 309 14.08 3.23 25.34
CA GLU A 309 15.21 2.32 25.13
C GLU A 309 15.45 1.99 23.65
N ALA A 310 14.36 1.96 22.85
CA ALA A 310 14.43 1.65 21.43
C ALA A 310 13.20 2.17 20.66
N TYR A 311 13.34 2.28 19.32
CA TYR A 311 12.24 2.49 18.39
C TYR A 311 12.14 1.33 17.41
N PHE A 312 10.93 1.09 16.88
CA PHE A 312 10.61 -0.01 16.01
C PHE A 312 9.80 0.47 14.79
N PRO A 313 9.89 -0.21 13.63
CA PRO A 313 9.28 0.28 12.41
C PRO A 313 7.75 0.23 12.46
N VAL A 314 7.12 1.32 12.02
CA VAL A 314 5.69 1.35 11.68
C VAL A 314 5.51 1.99 10.32
N THR A 315 4.49 1.57 9.58
CA THR A 315 4.16 2.16 8.29
C THR A 315 2.65 2.27 8.10
N PRO A 316 2.17 3.39 7.54
CA PRO A 316 0.78 3.51 7.11
C PRO A 316 0.55 2.87 5.74
N TYR A 317 1.40 1.94 5.30
CA TYR A 317 1.33 1.25 3.99
C TYR A 317 1.36 2.21 2.78
N ALA A 318 2.06 3.34 2.95
CA ALA A 318 2.08 4.39 1.93
C ALA A 318 3.05 4.13 0.78
N GLY A 319 3.97 3.20 0.96
CA GLY A 319 4.99 2.81 0.00
C GLY A 319 5.65 1.50 0.40
N VAL A 320 6.60 1.05 -0.41
CA VAL A 320 7.38 -0.17 -0.20
C VAL A 320 8.87 0.10 -0.25
N ARG A 321 9.63 -0.71 0.49
CA ARG A 321 11.08 -0.77 0.42
C ARG A 321 11.52 -1.73 -0.68
N GLU A 322 12.78 -1.65 -1.09
CA GLU A 322 13.35 -2.54 -2.09
C GLU A 322 13.34 -4.01 -1.64
N ASP A 323 13.74 -4.26 -0.39
CA ASP A 323 13.72 -5.58 0.23
C ASP A 323 12.29 -6.16 0.35
N TRP A 324 11.26 -5.34 0.53
CA TRP A 324 9.87 -5.78 0.54
C TRP A 324 9.38 -6.17 -0.85
N VAL A 325 9.78 -5.41 -1.88
CA VAL A 325 9.47 -5.73 -3.28
C VAL A 325 10.15 -7.04 -3.69
N GLU A 326 11.43 -7.24 -3.34
CA GLU A 326 12.17 -8.47 -3.62
C GLU A 326 11.53 -9.71 -2.97
N ASN A 327 10.85 -9.55 -1.84
CA ASN A 327 10.14 -10.61 -1.12
C ASN A 327 8.64 -10.66 -1.44
N ASP A 328 8.16 -9.91 -2.42
CA ASP A 328 6.73 -9.80 -2.80
C ASP A 328 5.80 -9.46 -1.63
N TRP A 329 6.23 -8.54 -0.75
CA TRP A 329 5.41 -8.10 0.37
C TRP A 329 4.34 -7.13 -0.07
N GLY A 330 3.08 -7.47 0.24
CA GLY A 330 1.91 -6.63 0.13
C GLY A 330 1.46 -6.06 1.47
N TYR A 331 0.22 -5.61 1.50
CA TYR A 331 -0.41 -5.07 2.70
C TYR A 331 -0.42 -6.09 3.86
N GLU A 332 -0.70 -7.36 3.54
CA GLU A 332 -0.74 -8.45 4.51
C GLU A 332 0.62 -8.71 5.15
N GLU A 333 1.66 -8.94 4.35
CA GLU A 333 3.00 -9.25 4.85
C GLU A 333 3.57 -8.10 5.67
N ILE A 334 3.32 -6.85 5.25
CA ILE A 334 3.72 -5.65 5.99
C ILE A 334 2.99 -5.56 7.34
N ALA A 335 1.70 -5.91 7.41
CA ALA A 335 0.98 -5.98 8.67
C ALA A 335 1.63 -6.95 9.64
N TYR A 336 1.90 -8.18 9.20
CA TYR A 336 2.43 -9.26 10.04
C TYR A 336 3.92 -9.12 10.36
N ASN A 337 4.72 -8.58 9.44
CA ASN A 337 6.18 -8.50 9.64
C ASN A 337 6.63 -7.15 10.22
N ILE A 338 5.85 -6.08 10.08
CA ILE A 338 6.26 -4.72 10.51
C ILE A 338 5.34 -4.19 11.62
N ASN A 339 4.07 -3.96 11.32
CA ASN A 339 3.20 -3.23 12.24
C ASN A 339 2.80 -4.04 13.48
N MET A 340 2.36 -5.29 13.30
CA MET A 340 1.93 -6.15 14.42
C MET A 340 3.06 -6.43 15.41
N PRO A 341 4.28 -6.84 14.99
CA PRO A 341 5.40 -7.00 15.92
C PRO A 341 5.72 -5.72 16.69
N THR A 342 5.68 -4.57 16.03
CA THR A 342 5.89 -3.27 16.69
C THR A 342 4.80 -3.00 17.72
N PHE A 343 3.52 -3.22 17.39
CA PHE A 343 2.43 -3.01 18.34
C PHE A 343 2.50 -3.98 19.53
N GLU A 344 2.91 -5.23 19.35
CA GLU A 344 3.14 -6.16 20.48
C GLU A 344 4.15 -5.58 21.48
N VAL A 345 5.21 -4.91 21.00
CA VAL A 345 6.25 -4.33 21.86
C VAL A 345 5.81 -3.01 22.50
N VAL A 346 5.31 -2.06 21.70
CA VAL A 346 4.98 -0.71 22.22
C VAL A 346 3.77 -0.72 23.13
N LEU A 347 2.86 -1.70 22.98
CA LEU A 347 1.73 -1.94 23.88
C LEU A 347 2.12 -2.71 25.14
N GLY A 348 3.35 -3.22 25.21
CA GLY A 348 3.87 -3.94 26.38
C GLY A 348 3.39 -5.38 26.50
N ASN A 349 2.94 -6.00 25.41
CA ASN A 349 2.53 -7.41 25.38
C ASN A 349 3.74 -8.34 25.34
N LYS A 350 4.78 -7.96 24.59
CA LYS A 350 6.01 -8.72 24.40
C LYS A 350 7.25 -7.84 24.58
N SER A 351 8.34 -8.44 24.97
CA SER A 351 9.66 -7.80 24.90
C SER A 351 10.20 -7.81 23.46
N PRO A 352 11.14 -6.92 23.12
CA PRO A 352 11.76 -6.91 21.79
C PRO A 352 12.42 -8.22 21.35
N GLY A 353 12.85 -9.07 22.30
CA GLY A 353 13.45 -10.37 22.01
C GLY A 353 12.44 -11.48 21.73
N GLU A 354 11.15 -11.25 21.99
CA GLU A 354 10.07 -12.22 21.76
C GLU A 354 9.33 -11.98 20.43
N VAL A 355 9.60 -10.86 19.78
CA VAL A 355 9.04 -10.49 18.48
C VAL A 355 10.14 -10.49 17.43
N GLY A 356 9.77 -10.78 16.24
CA GLY A 356 10.70 -10.87 15.13
C GLY A 356 10.82 -12.31 14.68
N GLY A 357 10.34 -12.58 13.46
CA GLY A 357 10.59 -13.84 12.76
C GLY A 357 12.07 -13.98 12.41
N ASP A 358 12.44 -15.13 11.88
CA ASP A 358 13.81 -15.43 11.44
C ASP A 358 14.37 -14.33 10.53
N GLY A 359 15.35 -13.58 11.03
CA GLY A 359 16.08 -12.56 10.29
C GLY A 359 15.78 -11.09 10.64
N TRP A 360 14.77 -10.79 11.46
CA TRP A 360 14.39 -9.40 11.78
C TRP A 360 14.85 -8.90 13.16
N ALA A 361 15.31 -9.77 14.05
CA ALA A 361 15.54 -9.41 15.46
C ALA A 361 16.57 -8.29 15.68
N ASP A 362 17.62 -8.23 14.88
CA ASP A 362 18.68 -7.22 15.00
C ASP A 362 18.46 -6.02 14.07
N GLU A 363 17.95 -6.24 12.86
CA GLU A 363 17.69 -5.19 11.86
C GLU A 363 16.40 -4.42 12.14
N TRP A 364 15.45 -5.03 12.86
CA TRP A 364 14.16 -4.45 13.19
C TRP A 364 14.22 -3.46 14.35
N ARG A 365 15.08 -3.70 15.35
CA ARG A 365 15.30 -2.78 16.47
C ARG A 365 16.22 -1.63 16.06
N ASN A 366 15.72 -0.39 16.17
CA ASN A 366 16.44 0.82 15.75
C ASN A 366 16.86 0.78 14.26
N PHE A 367 15.97 0.25 13.43
CA PHE A 367 16.17 0.11 11.98
C PHE A 367 16.64 1.42 11.33
N GLU A 368 17.44 1.35 10.24
CA GLU A 368 18.00 2.49 9.51
C GLU A 368 17.39 2.67 8.12
#